data_74bfbbee0aa5b8c2a0f5da6155489876
#
_entry.id   74bfbbee0aa5b8c2a0f5da6155489876
#
_cell.length_a   1.000
_cell.length_b   1.000
_cell.length_c   1.000
_cell.angle_alpha   90.00
_cell.angle_beta   90.00
_cell.angle_gamma   90.00
#
_symmetry.space_group_name_H-M   'P 1'
#
loop_
_entity.id
_entity.type
_entity.pdbx_description
1 polymer ?
#
loop_
_entity_poly.entity_id
_entity_poly.type
_entity_poly.pdbx_seq_one_letter_code
_entity_poly.pdbx_strand_id
1 'polypeptide(L)'
;MIRRIIHINEEKCNGCGASADACHESAIGMVNGKAKLLRDDYCDGLGDCLPACPTGAITFEEREAAAYDEAAVMANKQKKEASAINTAQSVPQSNEAKKAHTAHGCPGQRIAQFNRQNTADSASDNETTSTPAAITSQLSQWPVQIKLAPVTAPYFNGAKLLIAADCTAYAYANFHQDFIKGKITLVGCPKLDAVDYSEKLTEIIATNDIKSVTIVRMEVPCCGGLEHAAVTALKNSGKFIPWQVVTISIDGKILD
;
A
#
# COMPACT_ATOMS: atom_id res chain seq x y z
N MET A 1 -39.15 -8.93 3.09
CA MET A 1 -39.54 -8.42 1.79
C MET A 1 -38.66 -9.02 0.72
N ILE A 2 -39.19 -9.22 -0.52
CA ILE A 2 -38.34 -9.68 -1.62
C ILE A 2 -37.45 -8.55 -2.06
N ARG A 3 -36.15 -8.80 -2.10
CA ARG A 3 -35.13 -7.83 -2.53
C ARG A 3 -33.92 -8.52 -3.14
N ARG A 4 -33.17 -7.78 -3.95
CA ARG A 4 -31.92 -8.24 -4.53
C ARG A 4 -30.81 -8.14 -3.50
N ILE A 5 -30.13 -9.24 -3.25
CA ILE A 5 -28.96 -9.34 -2.39
C ILE A 5 -27.88 -10.20 -3.06
N ILE A 6 -26.68 -10.22 -2.50
CA ILE A 6 -25.64 -11.11 -3.01
C ILE A 6 -25.83 -12.54 -2.52
N HIS A 7 -25.48 -13.50 -3.39
CA HIS A 7 -25.29 -14.90 -3.07
C HIS A 7 -23.83 -15.30 -3.33
N ILE A 8 -23.22 -16.02 -2.40
CA ILE A 8 -21.82 -16.46 -2.50
C ILE A 8 -21.79 -17.98 -2.60
N ASN A 9 -21.30 -18.47 -3.75
CA ASN A 9 -21.07 -19.90 -3.95
C ASN A 9 -19.75 -20.30 -3.28
N GLU A 10 -19.84 -21.04 -2.16
CA GLU A 10 -18.70 -21.46 -1.38
C GLU A 10 -17.76 -22.43 -2.14
N GLU A 11 -18.27 -23.23 -3.08
CA GLU A 11 -17.45 -24.16 -3.88
C GLU A 11 -16.52 -23.39 -4.85
N LYS A 12 -17.03 -22.29 -5.45
CA LYS A 12 -16.26 -21.44 -6.35
C LYS A 12 -15.35 -20.47 -5.60
N CYS A 13 -15.62 -20.20 -4.33
CA CYS A 13 -14.83 -19.29 -3.53
C CYS A 13 -13.45 -19.90 -3.21
N ASN A 14 -12.36 -19.22 -3.60
CA ASN A 14 -10.99 -19.66 -3.29
C ASN A 14 -10.44 -19.10 -1.97
N GLY A 15 -11.24 -18.33 -1.21
CA GLY A 15 -10.83 -17.79 0.08
C GLY A 15 -9.88 -16.60 0.02
N CYS A 16 -9.77 -15.90 -1.11
CA CYS A 16 -8.83 -14.79 -1.28
C CYS A 16 -9.15 -13.53 -0.44
N GLY A 17 -10.35 -13.39 0.11
CA GLY A 17 -10.79 -12.25 0.91
C GLY A 17 -11.22 -11.01 0.10
N ALA A 18 -10.88 -10.91 -1.18
CA ALA A 18 -11.09 -9.70 -1.99
C ALA A 18 -12.54 -9.17 -1.96
N SER A 19 -13.53 -10.05 -1.90
CA SER A 19 -14.93 -9.65 -1.83
C SER A 19 -15.34 -9.09 -0.47
N ALA A 20 -14.73 -9.58 0.62
CA ALA A 20 -14.96 -9.07 1.95
C ALA A 20 -14.35 -7.66 2.11
N ASP A 21 -13.17 -7.45 1.51
CA ASP A 21 -12.48 -6.15 1.50
C ASP A 21 -13.21 -5.11 0.63
N ALA A 22 -13.82 -5.54 -0.47
CA ALA A 22 -14.58 -4.68 -1.38
C ALA A 22 -16.01 -4.40 -0.89
N CYS A 23 -16.47 -5.03 0.18
CA CYS A 23 -17.81 -4.80 0.72
C CYS A 23 -17.82 -3.57 1.62
N HIS A 24 -18.28 -2.44 1.11
CA HIS A 24 -18.35 -1.16 1.85
C HIS A 24 -19.18 -1.29 3.13
N GLU A 25 -20.22 -2.12 3.13
CA GLU A 25 -21.11 -2.32 4.27
C GLU A 25 -20.61 -3.37 5.27
N SER A 26 -19.44 -3.95 5.01
CA SER A 26 -18.90 -5.06 5.84
C SER A 26 -19.90 -6.22 6.03
N ALA A 27 -20.77 -6.40 5.07
CA ALA A 27 -21.77 -7.48 5.06
C ALA A 27 -21.15 -8.85 4.77
N ILE A 28 -19.98 -8.88 4.10
CA ILE A 28 -19.24 -10.10 3.80
C ILE A 28 -18.15 -10.31 4.84
N GLY A 29 -18.02 -11.53 5.34
CA GLY A 29 -16.94 -11.94 6.23
C GLY A 29 -16.32 -13.25 5.78
N MET A 30 -15.13 -13.55 6.33
CA MET A 30 -14.43 -14.80 6.08
C MET A 30 -14.78 -15.79 7.20
N VAL A 31 -15.40 -16.91 6.83
CA VAL A 31 -15.78 -17.99 7.75
C VAL A 31 -15.18 -19.30 7.22
N ASN A 32 -14.35 -19.96 8.01
CA ASN A 32 -13.65 -21.20 7.63
C ASN A 32 -12.87 -21.08 6.31
N GLY A 33 -12.25 -19.90 6.06
CA GLY A 33 -11.47 -19.65 4.84
C GLY A 33 -12.29 -19.39 3.57
N LYS A 34 -13.62 -19.21 3.70
CA LYS A 34 -14.52 -18.87 2.60
C LYS A 34 -15.27 -17.57 2.88
N ALA A 35 -15.55 -16.79 1.84
CA ALA A 35 -16.39 -15.62 1.96
C ALA A 35 -17.85 -16.03 2.20
N LYS A 36 -18.52 -15.38 3.14
CA LYS A 36 -19.94 -15.57 3.44
C LYS A 36 -20.61 -14.23 3.68
N LEU A 37 -21.89 -14.13 3.28
CA LEU A 37 -22.76 -13.04 3.71
C LEU A 37 -23.08 -13.26 5.18
N LEU A 38 -22.68 -12.34 6.05
CA LEU A 38 -22.84 -12.48 7.50
C LEU A 38 -24.27 -12.21 7.95
N ARG A 39 -24.90 -11.20 7.35
CA ARG A 39 -26.28 -10.80 7.62
C ARG A 39 -26.89 -10.20 6.37
N ASP A 40 -28.16 -10.51 6.11
CA ASP A 40 -28.89 -10.01 4.95
C ASP A 40 -29.14 -8.50 5.05
N ASP A 41 -29.47 -8.00 6.23
CA ASP A 41 -29.77 -6.60 6.50
C ASP A 41 -28.53 -5.67 6.41
N TYR A 42 -27.32 -6.23 6.31
CA TYR A 42 -26.10 -5.45 6.06
C TYR A 42 -25.82 -5.26 4.56
N CYS A 43 -26.37 -6.11 3.68
CA CYS A 43 -26.17 -5.98 2.25
C CYS A 43 -27.11 -4.92 1.67
N ASP A 44 -26.58 -3.89 1.03
CA ASP A 44 -27.35 -2.85 0.34
C ASP A 44 -27.89 -3.30 -1.03
N GLY A 45 -27.29 -4.35 -1.61
CA GLY A 45 -27.66 -4.89 -2.92
C GLY A 45 -27.06 -4.13 -4.11
N LEU A 46 -26.11 -3.20 -3.89
CA LEU A 46 -25.43 -2.46 -4.98
C LEU A 46 -24.45 -3.33 -5.75
N GLY A 47 -23.73 -4.24 -5.07
CA GLY A 47 -22.91 -5.26 -5.73
C GLY A 47 -21.50 -4.86 -6.06
N ASP A 48 -20.93 -3.87 -5.39
CA ASP A 48 -19.53 -3.44 -5.54
C ASP A 48 -18.52 -4.57 -5.30
N CYS A 49 -18.93 -5.58 -4.54
CA CYS A 49 -18.16 -6.79 -4.28
C CYS A 49 -18.06 -7.76 -5.47
N LEU A 50 -18.97 -7.68 -6.49
CA LEU A 50 -19.00 -8.61 -7.62
C LEU A 50 -17.74 -8.52 -8.49
N PRO A 51 -17.34 -7.33 -8.98
CA PRO A 51 -16.14 -7.20 -9.82
C PRO A 51 -14.84 -7.53 -9.08
N ALA A 52 -14.85 -7.47 -7.74
CA ALA A 52 -13.70 -7.81 -6.93
C ALA A 52 -13.45 -9.33 -6.78
N CYS A 53 -14.43 -10.17 -7.12
CA CYS A 53 -14.31 -11.62 -6.99
C CYS A 53 -13.62 -12.25 -8.21
N PRO A 54 -12.35 -12.72 -8.11
CA PRO A 54 -11.59 -13.23 -9.25
C PRO A 54 -12.14 -14.56 -9.78
N THR A 55 -12.92 -15.29 -8.97
CA THR A 55 -13.48 -16.59 -9.35
C THR A 55 -14.93 -16.53 -9.80
N GLY A 56 -15.55 -15.34 -9.77
CA GLY A 56 -16.97 -15.17 -10.08
C GLY A 56 -17.89 -15.96 -9.13
N ALA A 57 -17.45 -16.15 -7.87
CA ALA A 57 -18.24 -16.87 -6.86
C ALA A 57 -19.43 -16.07 -6.35
N ILE A 58 -19.51 -14.76 -6.64
CA ILE A 58 -20.58 -13.88 -6.16
C ILE A 58 -21.56 -13.60 -7.30
N THR A 59 -22.82 -13.72 -7.00
CA THR A 59 -23.94 -13.43 -7.91
C THR A 59 -25.03 -12.69 -7.16
N PHE A 60 -25.95 -12.07 -7.88
CA PHE A 60 -27.19 -11.58 -7.28
C PHE A 60 -28.23 -12.67 -7.21
N GLU A 61 -29.03 -12.65 -6.18
CA GLU A 61 -30.28 -13.38 -6.08
C GLU A 61 -31.41 -12.48 -5.56
N GLU A 62 -32.62 -12.74 -6.00
CA GLU A 62 -33.84 -12.12 -5.45
C GLU A 62 -34.51 -13.12 -4.52
N ARG A 63 -34.52 -12.79 -3.24
CA ARG A 63 -35.18 -13.63 -2.25
C ARG A 63 -35.78 -12.80 -1.10
N GLU A 64 -36.56 -13.43 -0.30
CA GLU A 64 -37.04 -12.80 0.92
C GLU A 64 -35.87 -12.58 1.89
N ALA A 65 -35.64 -11.32 2.24
CA ALA A 65 -34.58 -10.90 3.13
C ALA A 65 -35.01 -9.71 4.00
N ALA A 66 -34.34 -9.54 5.13
CA ALA A 66 -34.53 -8.37 6.00
C ALA A 66 -34.21 -7.08 5.23
N ALA A 67 -34.88 -6.00 5.55
CA ALA A 67 -34.60 -4.68 4.98
C ALA A 67 -33.16 -4.25 5.34
N TYR A 68 -32.53 -3.49 4.47
CA TYR A 68 -31.22 -2.88 4.76
C TYR A 68 -31.31 -1.98 5.99
N ASP A 69 -30.38 -2.17 6.92
CA ASP A 69 -30.30 -1.42 8.18
C ASP A 69 -28.96 -0.67 8.29
N GLU A 70 -28.97 0.57 7.81
CA GLU A 70 -27.81 1.46 7.84
C GLU A 70 -27.29 1.70 9.26
N ALA A 71 -28.19 1.80 10.24
CA ALA A 71 -27.79 2.04 11.64
C ALA A 71 -27.04 0.83 12.22
N ALA A 72 -27.49 -0.39 11.90
CA ALA A 72 -26.80 -1.61 12.32
C ALA A 72 -25.44 -1.76 11.61
N VAL A 73 -25.32 -1.37 10.35
CA VAL A 73 -24.05 -1.34 9.60
C VAL A 73 -23.07 -0.37 10.23
N MET A 74 -23.49 0.85 10.54
CA MET A 74 -22.64 1.87 11.19
C MET A 74 -22.16 1.39 12.58
N ALA A 75 -23.04 0.81 13.38
CA ALA A 75 -22.67 0.23 14.68
C ALA A 75 -21.65 -0.92 14.53
N ASN A 76 -21.75 -1.74 13.48
CA ASN A 76 -20.80 -2.81 13.21
C ASN A 76 -19.43 -2.27 12.78
N LYS A 77 -19.39 -1.23 11.96
CA LYS A 77 -18.15 -0.55 11.54
C LYS A 77 -17.43 0.03 12.77
N GLN A 78 -18.14 0.73 13.65
CA GLN A 78 -17.57 1.30 14.87
C GLN A 78 -17.03 0.21 15.84
N LYS A 79 -17.71 -0.92 15.96
CA LYS A 79 -17.22 -2.05 16.78
C LYS A 79 -15.95 -2.67 16.21
N LYS A 80 -15.82 -2.78 14.90
CA LYS A 80 -14.60 -3.27 14.23
C LYS A 80 -13.43 -2.32 14.45
N GLU A 81 -13.64 -1.01 14.34
CA GLU A 81 -12.62 0.01 14.60
C GLU A 81 -12.19 0.02 16.08
N ALA A 82 -13.13 -0.04 17.03
CA ALA A 82 -12.82 -0.11 18.44
C ALA A 82 -12.07 -1.39 18.84
N SER A 83 -12.35 -2.54 18.20
CA SER A 83 -11.61 -3.79 18.40
C SER A 83 -10.19 -3.72 17.85
N ALA A 84 -9.95 -2.98 16.78
CA ALA A 84 -8.62 -2.76 16.21
C ALA A 84 -7.72 -1.91 17.12
N ILE A 85 -8.31 -0.94 17.86
CA ILE A 85 -7.59 -0.06 18.79
C ILE A 85 -7.18 -0.79 20.09
N ASN A 86 -8.03 -1.69 20.61
CA ASN A 86 -7.74 -2.42 21.85
C ASN A 86 -6.69 -3.53 21.73
N THR A 87 -6.30 -3.92 20.50
CA THR A 87 -5.26 -4.94 20.27
C THR A 87 -3.84 -4.34 20.27
N ALA A 88 -3.70 -3.00 20.36
CA ALA A 88 -2.42 -2.31 20.31
C ALA A 88 -1.74 -2.05 21.67
N GLN A 89 -2.37 -2.45 22.80
CA GLN A 89 -1.84 -2.18 24.15
C GLN A 89 -1.69 -3.44 24.99
N SER A 90 -0.85 -4.39 24.57
CA SER A 90 -0.21 -5.33 25.51
C SER A 90 0.88 -6.14 24.79
N VAL A 91 2.13 -5.74 24.94
CA VAL A 91 3.29 -6.59 24.62
C VAL A 91 4.18 -6.67 25.86
N PRO A 92 4.30 -7.83 26.51
CA PRO A 92 5.48 -8.16 27.31
C PRO A 92 6.55 -8.77 26.41
N GLN A 93 7.76 -8.30 26.59
CA GLN A 93 8.96 -8.84 25.96
C GLN A 93 9.21 -10.28 26.38
N SER A 94 9.30 -11.20 25.44
CA SER A 94 10.14 -12.41 25.58
C SER A 94 10.44 -12.98 24.18
N ASN A 95 11.74 -13.24 23.98
CA ASN A 95 12.31 -13.88 22.79
C ASN A 95 11.72 -15.26 22.57
N GLU A 96 11.21 -15.53 21.37
CA GLU A 96 11.40 -16.80 20.64
C GLU A 96 10.68 -16.73 19.28
N ALA A 97 11.38 -17.16 18.26
CA ALA A 97 10.91 -17.19 16.89
C ALA A 97 9.75 -18.19 16.74
N LYS A 98 8.53 -17.70 16.54
CA LYS A 98 7.42 -18.48 15.96
C LYS A 98 6.70 -17.65 14.92
N LYS A 99 6.65 -18.21 13.69
CA LYS A 99 5.82 -17.74 12.59
C LYS A 99 4.39 -17.53 13.06
N ALA A 100 3.98 -16.29 13.24
CA ALA A 100 2.58 -15.93 13.47
C ALA A 100 2.01 -15.38 12.15
N HIS A 101 1.20 -16.20 11.50
CA HIS A 101 0.29 -15.74 10.45
C HIS A 101 -0.85 -14.97 11.11
N THR A 102 -0.74 -13.66 11.20
CA THR A 102 -1.88 -12.78 11.45
C THR A 102 -2.07 -11.95 10.18
N ALA A 103 -2.86 -12.49 9.26
CA ALA A 103 -3.20 -11.83 8.01
C ALA A 103 -4.68 -11.43 8.04
N HIS A 104 -4.95 -10.13 8.19
CA HIS A 104 -6.20 -9.55 7.74
C HIS A 104 -5.87 -8.21 7.07
N GLY A 105 -5.62 -8.26 5.77
CA GLY A 105 -5.35 -7.12 4.89
C GLY A 105 -4.83 -7.60 3.55
N CYS A 106 -5.10 -6.84 2.48
CA CYS A 106 -4.54 -7.09 1.16
C CYS A 106 -3.00 -7.18 1.28
N PRO A 107 -2.35 -8.22 0.72
CA PRO A 107 -0.88 -8.36 0.78
C PRO A 107 -0.12 -7.13 0.28
N GLY A 108 -0.72 -6.35 -0.62
CA GLY A 108 -0.14 -5.11 -1.15
C GLY A 108 -0.06 -3.96 -0.15
N GLN A 109 -0.87 -3.97 0.92
CA GLN A 109 -0.87 -2.96 1.99
C GLN A 109 -0.06 -3.37 3.23
N ARG A 110 0.52 -4.56 3.22
CA ARG A 110 1.29 -5.08 4.34
C ARG A 110 2.53 -4.21 4.58
N ILE A 111 2.66 -3.64 5.77
CA ILE A 111 3.86 -2.89 6.16
C ILE A 111 5.00 -3.88 6.35
N ALA A 112 6.09 -3.69 5.64
CA ALA A 112 7.33 -4.45 5.83
C ALA A 112 8.53 -3.51 5.75
N GLN A 113 9.52 -3.78 6.59
CA GLN A 113 10.83 -3.13 6.55
C GLN A 113 11.89 -4.21 6.35
N PHE A 114 12.79 -3.99 5.39
CA PHE A 114 13.84 -4.93 5.06
C PHE A 114 15.17 -4.39 5.57
N ASN A 115 15.79 -5.10 6.51
CA ASN A 115 17.14 -4.77 6.95
C ASN A 115 18.14 -5.35 5.93
N ARG A 116 18.59 -4.53 5.00
CA ARG A 116 19.61 -4.90 4.01
C ARG A 116 20.94 -4.41 4.52
N GLN A 117 21.62 -5.23 5.32
CA GLN A 117 23.02 -4.97 5.67
C GLN A 117 23.83 -5.03 4.38
N ASN A 118 24.67 -4.03 4.16
CA ASN A 118 25.61 -4.00 3.06
C ASN A 118 26.52 -5.23 3.16
N THR A 119 26.24 -6.28 2.37
CA THR A 119 27.16 -7.38 2.16
C THR A 119 28.24 -6.93 1.17
N ALA A 120 29.01 -5.93 1.58
CA ALA A 120 30.13 -5.41 0.81
C ALA A 120 31.47 -5.61 1.52
N ASP A 121 31.56 -6.53 2.50
CA ASP A 121 32.84 -6.89 3.12
C ASP A 121 32.87 -8.37 3.50
N SER A 122 33.06 -9.21 2.50
CA SER A 122 33.72 -10.51 2.65
C SER A 122 34.09 -11.03 1.25
N ALA A 123 34.98 -10.30 0.60
CA ALA A 123 35.82 -10.89 -0.44
C ALA A 123 37.08 -11.42 0.24
N SER A 124 37.05 -12.66 0.71
CA SER A 124 38.27 -13.44 0.87
C SER A 124 38.69 -13.92 -0.50
N ASP A 125 39.93 -13.63 -0.81
CA ASP A 125 40.67 -14.07 -2.01
C ASP A 125 40.42 -15.52 -2.37
N ASN A 126 39.81 -15.77 -3.54
CA ASN A 126 40.15 -16.90 -4.38
C ASN A 126 39.72 -16.62 -5.82
N GLU A 127 40.68 -16.76 -6.69
CA GLU A 127 40.65 -16.50 -8.13
C GLU A 127 39.57 -17.27 -8.91
N THR A 128 39.22 -16.62 -10.06
CA THR A 128 38.64 -17.22 -11.28
C THR A 128 37.18 -17.62 -11.23
N THR A 129 36.34 -16.70 -11.59
CA THR A 129 35.33 -16.68 -12.68
C THR A 129 34.47 -15.42 -12.51
N SER A 130 34.60 -14.44 -13.40
CA SER A 130 33.83 -13.22 -13.42
C SER A 130 32.38 -13.47 -13.84
N THR A 131 31.56 -13.99 -12.94
CA THR A 131 30.12 -13.84 -13.03
C THR A 131 29.78 -12.39 -12.66
N PRO A 132 29.07 -11.62 -13.51
CA PRO A 132 28.67 -10.28 -13.15
C PRO A 132 27.87 -10.35 -11.85
N ALA A 133 28.30 -9.57 -10.84
CA ALA A 133 27.63 -9.52 -9.55
C ALA A 133 26.14 -9.22 -9.76
N ALA A 134 25.27 -10.10 -9.29
CA ALA A 134 23.81 -9.91 -9.43
C ALA A 134 23.39 -8.59 -8.78
N ILE A 135 22.74 -7.72 -9.56
CA ILE A 135 22.21 -6.45 -9.04
C ILE A 135 21.10 -6.77 -8.04
N THR A 136 21.35 -6.47 -6.75
CA THR A 136 20.37 -6.70 -5.68
C THR A 136 19.45 -5.51 -5.51
N SER A 137 18.17 -5.78 -5.21
CA SER A 137 17.20 -4.75 -4.89
C SER A 137 17.64 -3.95 -3.67
N GLN A 138 17.55 -2.62 -3.74
CA GLN A 138 17.87 -1.70 -2.65
C GLN A 138 16.62 -1.23 -1.89
N LEU A 139 15.45 -1.76 -2.23
CA LEU A 139 14.19 -1.41 -1.57
C LEU A 139 14.22 -1.88 -0.11
N SER A 140 13.91 -0.97 0.83
CA SER A 140 14.01 -1.22 2.27
C SER A 140 12.67 -1.27 2.99
N GLN A 141 11.56 -0.93 2.31
CA GLN A 141 10.22 -0.98 2.90
C GLN A 141 9.14 -1.41 1.89
N TRP A 142 7.99 -1.74 2.43
CA TRP A 142 6.75 -2.00 1.71
C TRP A 142 5.55 -1.46 2.51
N PRO A 143 4.49 -0.92 1.89
CA PRO A 143 4.28 -0.70 0.45
C PRO A 143 5.07 0.49 -0.11
N VAL A 144 5.20 0.56 -1.45
CA VAL A 144 5.88 1.66 -2.14
C VAL A 144 4.91 2.68 -2.73
N GLN A 145 3.69 2.27 -3.08
CA GLN A 145 2.69 3.17 -3.67
C GLN A 145 2.22 4.22 -2.68
N ILE A 146 2.22 5.49 -3.07
CA ILE A 146 1.77 6.61 -2.21
C ILE A 146 0.37 6.33 -1.66
N LYS A 147 -0.56 5.85 -2.49
CA LYS A 147 -1.94 5.55 -2.09
C LYS A 147 -2.03 4.47 -1.00
N LEU A 148 -1.12 3.49 -1.01
CA LEU A 148 -1.11 2.35 -0.10
C LEU A 148 -0.24 2.57 1.13
N ALA A 149 0.74 3.48 1.06
CA ALA A 149 1.63 3.76 2.18
C ALA A 149 0.82 4.33 3.36
N PRO A 150 1.06 3.88 4.60
CA PRO A 150 0.45 4.48 5.77
C PRO A 150 0.97 5.89 5.98
N VAL A 151 0.20 6.75 6.66
CA VAL A 151 0.64 8.10 7.03
C VAL A 151 1.80 8.04 8.03
N THR A 152 1.74 7.09 8.96
CA THR A 152 2.79 6.87 9.96
C THR A 152 3.29 5.44 9.91
N ALA A 153 4.62 5.27 9.89
CA ALA A 153 5.26 3.97 9.99
C ALA A 153 6.67 4.11 10.58
N PRO A 154 7.19 3.07 11.26
CA PRO A 154 8.51 3.13 11.87
C PRO A 154 9.64 3.47 10.91
N TYR A 155 9.52 3.06 9.64
CA TYR A 155 10.53 3.30 8.62
C TYR A 155 10.62 4.77 8.16
N PHE A 156 9.63 5.62 8.47
CA PHE A 156 9.71 7.05 8.18
C PHE A 156 10.56 7.82 9.19
N ASN A 157 10.81 7.26 10.37
CA ASN A 157 11.57 7.96 11.41
C ASN A 157 13.04 8.14 11.03
N GLY A 158 13.46 9.37 10.89
CA GLY A 158 14.81 9.73 10.44
C GLY A 158 15.08 9.44 8.96
N ALA A 159 14.04 9.25 8.14
CA ALA A 159 14.18 8.81 6.76
C ALA A 159 14.65 9.92 5.81
N LYS A 160 15.41 9.52 4.80
CA LYS A 160 15.54 10.23 3.53
C LYS A 160 14.42 9.72 2.63
N LEU A 161 13.51 10.58 2.20
CA LEU A 161 12.34 10.20 1.40
C LEU A 161 12.65 10.34 -0.09
N LEU A 162 12.32 9.31 -0.86
CA LEU A 162 12.29 9.34 -2.33
C LEU A 162 10.83 9.34 -2.77
N ILE A 163 10.42 10.34 -3.54
CA ILE A 163 9.12 10.41 -4.23
C ILE A 163 9.39 10.30 -5.71
N ALA A 164 8.99 9.20 -6.35
CA ALA A 164 9.33 8.90 -7.73
C ALA A 164 8.10 8.63 -8.58
N ALA A 165 8.14 9.08 -9.84
CA ALA A 165 7.13 8.68 -10.81
C ALA A 165 7.29 7.21 -11.19
N ASP A 166 6.18 6.50 -11.41
CA ASP A 166 6.16 5.05 -11.71
C ASP A 166 7.09 4.66 -12.85
N CYS A 167 7.20 5.49 -13.88
CA CYS A 167 8.02 5.19 -15.06
C CYS A 167 9.53 5.31 -14.83
N THR A 168 9.98 6.02 -13.79
CA THR A 168 11.39 6.40 -13.62
C THR A 168 12.31 5.19 -13.41
N ALA A 169 11.86 4.19 -12.64
CA ALA A 169 12.62 2.98 -12.40
C ALA A 169 12.73 2.06 -13.62
N TYR A 170 11.81 2.21 -14.58
CA TYR A 170 11.86 1.47 -15.86
C TYR A 170 12.74 2.17 -16.88
N ALA A 171 12.74 3.51 -16.88
CA ALA A 171 13.54 4.28 -17.82
C ALA A 171 15.02 4.30 -17.44
N TYR A 172 15.36 4.45 -16.16
CA TYR A 172 16.73 4.58 -15.69
C TYR A 172 17.25 3.29 -15.09
N ALA A 173 18.19 2.65 -15.79
CA ALA A 173 18.66 1.29 -15.44
C ALA A 173 19.29 1.16 -14.05
N ASN A 174 20.00 2.19 -13.56
CA ASN A 174 20.68 2.15 -12.25
C ASN A 174 19.83 2.71 -11.09
N PHE A 175 18.50 2.73 -11.25
CA PHE A 175 17.56 3.40 -10.33
C PHE A 175 17.71 2.92 -8.88
N HIS A 176 17.93 1.63 -8.67
CA HIS A 176 18.08 1.08 -7.33
C HIS A 176 19.32 1.61 -6.60
N GLN A 177 20.44 1.75 -7.30
CA GLN A 177 21.70 2.18 -6.70
C GLN A 177 21.72 3.70 -6.45
N ASP A 178 21.24 4.49 -7.41
CA ASP A 178 21.38 5.94 -7.38
C ASP A 178 20.24 6.62 -6.61
N PHE A 179 19.04 6.05 -6.66
CA PHE A 179 17.87 6.68 -6.08
C PHE A 179 17.27 5.94 -4.89
N ILE A 180 17.11 4.61 -4.94
CA ILE A 180 16.43 3.84 -3.87
C ILE A 180 17.36 3.60 -2.68
N LYS A 181 18.63 3.33 -2.91
CA LYS A 181 19.60 2.97 -1.86
C LYS A 181 19.61 3.98 -0.71
N GLY A 182 19.31 3.50 0.49
CA GLY A 182 19.32 4.32 1.72
C GLY A 182 18.17 5.33 1.82
N LYS A 183 17.13 5.19 1.01
CA LYS A 183 15.93 6.03 1.07
C LYS A 183 14.66 5.19 1.25
N ILE A 184 13.67 5.78 1.86
CA ILE A 184 12.29 5.26 1.88
C ILE A 184 11.61 5.75 0.61
N THR A 185 11.08 4.82 -0.15
CA THR A 185 10.63 5.06 -1.52
C THR A 185 9.10 5.09 -1.62
N LEU A 186 8.55 6.18 -2.12
CA LEU A 186 7.14 6.30 -2.48
C LEU A 186 7.02 6.55 -3.98
N VAL A 187 6.13 5.81 -4.64
CA VAL A 187 5.91 5.93 -6.08
C VAL A 187 4.46 6.23 -6.40
N GLY A 188 4.21 6.86 -7.55
CA GLY A 188 2.87 7.14 -8.03
C GLY A 188 2.85 7.78 -9.40
N CYS A 189 1.69 7.71 -10.06
CA CYS A 189 1.42 8.36 -11.33
C CYS A 189 0.20 9.26 -11.23
N PRO A 190 0.33 10.59 -11.18
CA PRO A 190 -0.80 11.50 -11.02
C PRO A 190 -1.81 11.40 -12.18
N LYS A 191 -1.35 10.96 -13.35
CA LYS A 191 -2.21 10.77 -14.52
C LYS A 191 -3.08 9.52 -14.43
N LEU A 192 -2.53 8.41 -13.90
CA LEU A 192 -3.24 7.12 -13.82
C LEU A 192 -4.08 7.01 -12.55
N ASP A 193 -3.58 7.53 -11.45
CA ASP A 193 -4.24 7.40 -10.15
C ASP A 193 -5.42 8.36 -9.95
N ALA A 194 -5.50 9.42 -10.77
CA ALA A 194 -6.55 10.45 -10.73
C ALA A 194 -6.80 11.03 -9.31
N VAL A 195 -5.74 11.17 -8.52
CA VAL A 195 -5.78 11.71 -7.14
C VAL A 195 -4.77 12.84 -6.97
N ASP A 196 -5.05 13.74 -6.04
CA ASP A 196 -4.05 14.71 -5.56
C ASP A 196 -3.24 14.06 -4.43
N TYR A 197 -1.95 13.87 -4.67
CA TYR A 197 -1.04 13.33 -3.66
C TYR A 197 -0.64 14.35 -2.59
N SER A 198 -0.90 15.65 -2.80
CA SER A 198 -0.39 16.70 -1.91
C SER A 198 -0.92 16.56 -0.48
N GLU A 199 -2.17 16.18 -0.29
CA GLU A 199 -2.76 15.99 1.03
C GLU A 199 -2.03 14.88 1.79
N LYS A 200 -1.98 13.68 1.21
CA LYS A 200 -1.34 12.52 1.87
C LYS A 200 0.15 12.69 2.08
N LEU A 201 0.85 13.29 1.11
CA LEU A 201 2.28 13.59 1.28
C LEU A 201 2.51 14.64 2.37
N THR A 202 1.62 15.64 2.49
CA THR A 202 1.65 16.60 3.59
C THR A 202 1.54 15.90 4.94
N GLU A 203 0.58 15.00 5.10
CA GLU A 203 0.40 14.25 6.34
C GLU A 203 1.64 13.40 6.67
N ILE A 204 2.18 12.66 5.68
CA ILE A 204 3.39 11.85 5.86
C ILE A 204 4.56 12.73 6.30
N ILE A 205 4.79 13.86 5.62
CA ILE A 205 5.92 14.75 5.91
C ILE A 205 5.73 15.45 7.26
N ALA A 206 4.53 15.93 7.56
CA ALA A 206 4.23 16.64 8.80
C ALA A 206 4.35 15.76 10.05
N THR A 207 3.87 14.51 9.98
CA THR A 207 3.78 13.62 11.15
C THR A 207 5.05 12.83 11.44
N ASN A 208 5.97 12.67 10.46
CA ASN A 208 7.17 11.84 10.61
C ASN A 208 8.46 12.70 10.60
N ASP A 209 9.53 12.18 11.17
CA ASP A 209 10.87 12.82 11.13
C ASP A 209 11.55 12.52 9.78
N ILE A 210 11.27 13.35 8.77
CA ILE A 210 11.88 13.25 7.44
C ILE A 210 13.09 14.18 7.35
N LYS A 211 14.25 13.62 7.00
CA LYS A 211 15.51 14.38 6.90
C LYS A 211 15.72 15.10 5.59
N SER A 212 15.27 14.49 4.49
CA SER A 212 15.38 15.08 3.16
C SER A 212 14.38 14.46 2.21
N VAL A 213 14.04 15.16 1.13
CA VAL A 213 13.15 14.66 0.08
C VAL A 213 13.85 14.75 -1.28
N THR A 214 13.88 13.64 -2.00
CA THR A 214 14.30 13.59 -3.42
C THR A 214 13.08 13.28 -4.27
N ILE A 215 12.78 14.14 -5.22
CA ILE A 215 11.68 13.97 -6.17
C ILE A 215 12.29 13.53 -7.49
N VAL A 216 11.88 12.38 -8.03
CA VAL A 216 12.37 11.90 -9.34
C VAL A 216 11.19 11.76 -10.28
N ARG A 217 11.26 12.47 -11.41
CA ARG A 217 10.19 12.51 -12.40
C ARG A 217 10.72 12.25 -13.81
N MET A 218 9.81 11.90 -14.72
CA MET A 218 10.11 11.91 -16.15
C MET A 218 10.02 13.33 -16.71
N GLU A 219 10.70 13.58 -17.83
CA GLU A 219 10.61 14.82 -18.58
C GLU A 219 9.22 15.13 -19.13
N VAL A 220 8.35 14.12 -19.21
CA VAL A 220 7.02 14.26 -19.81
C VAL A 220 6.10 15.14 -18.95
N PRO A 221 5.20 15.93 -19.56
CA PRO A 221 4.38 16.92 -18.84
C PRO A 221 3.50 16.34 -17.72
N CYS A 222 3.01 15.10 -17.89
CA CYS A 222 2.14 14.46 -16.87
C CYS A 222 2.85 14.23 -15.53
N CYS A 223 4.19 14.13 -15.51
CA CYS A 223 4.95 13.98 -14.27
C CYS A 223 5.14 15.29 -13.50
N GLY A 224 4.85 16.44 -14.10
CA GLY A 224 4.83 17.72 -13.39
C GLY A 224 3.83 17.78 -12.24
N GLY A 225 2.74 17.01 -12.33
CA GLY A 225 1.77 16.87 -11.24
C GLY A 225 2.34 16.24 -9.99
N LEU A 226 3.24 15.26 -10.10
CA LEU A 226 3.90 14.63 -8.95
C LEU A 226 4.86 15.61 -8.25
N GLU A 227 5.67 16.35 -9.04
CA GLU A 227 6.54 17.39 -8.52
C GLU A 227 5.72 18.45 -7.79
N HIS A 228 4.66 18.95 -8.43
CA HIS A 228 3.78 19.96 -7.85
C HIS A 228 3.19 19.48 -6.51
N ALA A 229 2.68 18.26 -6.45
CA ALA A 229 2.12 17.68 -5.23
C ALA A 229 3.16 17.55 -4.12
N ALA A 230 4.38 17.08 -4.43
CA ALA A 230 5.45 16.93 -3.46
C ALA A 230 5.94 18.28 -2.92
N VAL A 231 6.11 19.28 -3.79
CA VAL A 231 6.52 20.64 -3.39
C VAL A 231 5.42 21.33 -2.57
N THR A 232 4.15 21.14 -2.92
CA THR A 232 3.00 21.63 -2.16
C THR A 232 2.99 20.99 -0.76
N ALA A 233 3.21 19.68 -0.69
CA ALA A 233 3.28 18.96 0.58
C ALA A 233 4.42 19.45 1.49
N LEU A 234 5.59 19.70 0.92
CA LEU A 234 6.70 20.29 1.67
C LEU A 234 6.36 21.66 2.26
N LYS A 235 5.72 22.52 1.47
CA LYS A 235 5.28 23.85 1.94
C LYS A 235 4.22 23.74 3.04
N ASN A 236 3.23 22.87 2.87
CA ASN A 236 2.10 22.71 3.79
C ASN A 236 2.49 21.94 5.07
N SER A 237 3.57 21.17 5.07
CA SER A 237 4.02 20.42 6.25
C SER A 237 4.49 21.31 7.43
N GLY A 238 4.77 22.58 7.17
CA GLY A 238 5.32 23.51 8.15
C GLY A 238 6.76 23.21 8.57
N LYS A 239 7.44 22.27 7.91
CA LYS A 239 8.83 21.87 8.22
C LYS A 239 9.80 22.41 7.19
N PHE A 240 10.99 22.80 7.66
CA PHE A 240 12.09 23.15 6.77
C PHE A 240 12.92 21.89 6.48
N ILE A 241 12.67 21.25 5.34
CA ILE A 241 13.32 20.00 4.91
C ILE A 241 14.04 20.26 3.60
N PRO A 242 15.33 19.93 3.48
CA PRO A 242 16.06 20.04 2.21
C PRO A 242 15.47 19.08 1.17
N TRP A 243 15.29 19.58 -0.04
CA TRP A 243 14.74 18.78 -1.14
C TRP A 243 15.41 19.09 -2.47
N GLN A 244 15.28 18.16 -3.40
CA GLN A 244 15.76 18.31 -4.78
C GLN A 244 14.82 17.60 -5.75
N VAL A 245 14.81 18.07 -7.00
CA VAL A 245 14.14 17.42 -8.13
C VAL A 245 15.17 16.90 -9.10
N VAL A 246 14.96 15.68 -9.58
CA VAL A 246 15.76 15.07 -10.64
C VAL A 246 14.81 14.67 -11.77
N THR A 247 15.12 15.09 -12.98
CA THR A 247 14.34 14.75 -14.17
C THR A 247 15.07 13.66 -14.97
N ILE A 248 14.33 12.62 -15.36
CA ILE A 248 14.82 11.52 -16.20
C ILE A 248 14.15 11.63 -17.56
N SER A 249 14.95 11.55 -18.62
CA SER A 249 14.46 11.52 -20.00
C SER A 249 13.85 10.15 -20.35
N ILE A 250 13.08 10.10 -21.42
CA ILE A 250 12.46 8.84 -21.88
C ILE A 250 13.50 7.82 -22.38
N ASP A 251 14.70 8.27 -22.75
CA ASP A 251 15.83 7.40 -23.12
C ASP A 251 16.75 7.03 -21.93
N GLY A 252 16.33 7.35 -20.70
CA GLY A 252 16.98 6.93 -19.47
C GLY A 252 18.21 7.73 -19.06
N LYS A 253 18.28 9.00 -19.41
CA LYS A 253 19.34 9.92 -18.95
C LYS A 253 18.83 10.85 -17.86
N ILE A 254 19.67 11.19 -16.90
CA ILE A 254 19.39 12.26 -15.95
C ILE A 254 19.58 13.58 -16.69
N LEU A 255 18.56 14.44 -16.61
CA LEU A 255 18.59 15.80 -17.12
C LEU A 255 18.86 16.75 -15.95
N ASP A 256 19.78 17.68 -16.14
CA ASP A 256 20.14 18.74 -15.18
C ASP A 256 19.05 19.83 -15.12
#